data_d2aad0cdc65a47393badd4af1c73a4c6
#
_entry.id   d2aad0cdc65a47393badd4af1c73a4c6
#
_cell.length_a   1.000
_cell.length_b   1.000
_cell.length_c   1.000
_cell.angle_alpha   90.00
_cell.angle_beta   90.00
_cell.angle_gamma   90.00
#
_symmetry.space_group_name_H-M   'P 1'
#
loop_
_entity.id
_entity.type
_entity.pdbx_description
1 polymer ?
#
loop_
_entity_poly.entity_id
_entity_poly.type
_entity_poly.pdbx_seq_one_letter_code
_entity_poly.pdbx_strand_id
1 'polypeptide(L)'
;MIHLVRIRNVTLMMLCFFFIFQTASLVQADPENQIYTDRMALFKKIETITQVPWYYFAAMDNYERNTLPSTEEEKVISIQFDETEWFGLGNAAKSTEQDIIRQFGGIGKDGNDDNQADSNDPEDILYTMANHILSYGLQEDDIKIAIWEHYKRDLTVQTIMNTAKVFQKFGDIHLTDRAFPLDTNYNYSYRSTWGDRRGFGGLRIHEGTDIFASYGVPVRSTTYGVVEMMGWNLYGGWRIGIRDIYNIYHYYAHMSGFDEEIKVGQVVQPGDILGSVGSTGYGPPGTSGKFPPHLHYGMYKDNGTVNFHLIPILLFRNGNGWRKITIKFVLAIWCVSHF
;
A
#
# COMPACT_ATOMS: atom_id res chain seq x y z
N MET A 1 -51.65 16.07 -49.00
CA MET A 1 -50.97 14.87 -48.48
C MET A 1 -49.50 15.10 -48.13
N ILE A 2 -48.77 15.99 -48.82
CA ILE A 2 -47.34 16.26 -48.61
C ILE A 2 -47.04 17.04 -47.32
N HIS A 3 -47.92 17.92 -46.84
CA HIS A 3 -47.76 18.67 -45.59
C HIS A 3 -47.88 17.82 -44.31
N LEU A 4 -48.74 16.80 -44.29
CA LEU A 4 -48.90 15.91 -43.14
C LEU A 4 -47.72 14.96 -42.92
N VAL A 5 -47.03 14.58 -44.00
CA VAL A 5 -45.84 13.70 -43.92
C VAL A 5 -44.62 14.47 -43.35
N ARG A 6 -44.45 15.78 -43.69
CA ARG A 6 -43.36 16.60 -43.15
C ARG A 6 -43.50 16.87 -41.65
N ILE A 7 -44.73 17.15 -41.15
CA ILE A 7 -44.97 17.37 -39.71
C ILE A 7 -44.69 16.11 -38.91
N ARG A 8 -45.08 14.92 -39.41
CA ARG A 8 -44.85 13.64 -38.77
C ARG A 8 -43.37 13.27 -38.62
N ASN A 9 -42.56 13.61 -39.62
CA ASN A 9 -41.10 13.34 -39.60
C ASN A 9 -40.36 14.31 -38.66
N VAL A 10 -40.77 15.57 -38.58
CA VAL A 10 -40.18 16.54 -37.65
C VAL A 10 -40.51 16.19 -36.20
N THR A 11 -41.73 15.75 -35.91
CA THR A 11 -42.15 15.32 -34.55
C THR A 11 -41.45 14.03 -34.14
N LEU A 12 -41.26 13.08 -35.04
CA LEU A 12 -40.51 11.86 -34.78
C LEU A 12 -39.00 12.12 -34.53
N MET A 13 -38.43 13.07 -35.26
CA MET A 13 -37.02 13.50 -35.09
C MET A 13 -36.81 14.25 -33.78
N MET A 14 -37.76 15.10 -33.35
CA MET A 14 -37.72 15.75 -32.01
C MET A 14 -37.93 14.74 -30.86
N LEU A 15 -38.78 13.74 -31.03
CA LEU A 15 -38.94 12.66 -30.03
C LEU A 15 -37.69 11.79 -29.90
N CYS A 16 -37.00 11.47 -30.99
CA CYS A 16 -35.73 10.78 -30.95
C CYS A 16 -34.62 11.60 -30.28
N PHE A 17 -34.56 12.92 -30.53
CA PHE A 17 -33.62 13.82 -29.85
C PHE A 17 -33.90 13.92 -28.33
N PHE A 18 -35.17 13.95 -27.93
CA PHE A 18 -35.55 13.99 -26.50
C PHE A 18 -35.23 12.67 -25.79
N PHE A 19 -35.35 11.52 -26.46
CA PHE A 19 -34.97 10.21 -25.92
C PHE A 19 -33.45 10.02 -25.79
N ILE A 20 -32.65 10.61 -26.70
CA ILE A 20 -31.19 10.55 -26.62
C ILE A 20 -30.67 11.41 -25.45
N PHE A 21 -31.34 12.50 -25.10
CA PHE A 21 -30.96 13.34 -23.93
C PHE A 21 -31.40 12.77 -22.57
N GLN A 22 -32.35 11.83 -22.52
CA GLN A 22 -32.81 11.23 -21.25
C GLN A 22 -32.01 10.00 -20.79
N THR A 23 -31.05 9.51 -21.59
CA THR A 23 -30.19 8.38 -21.19
C THR A 23 -28.75 8.76 -20.86
N ALA A 24 -28.45 10.05 -20.73
CA ALA A 24 -27.29 10.48 -19.98
C ALA A 24 -27.60 10.26 -18.49
N SER A 25 -27.65 9.00 -18.05
CA SER A 25 -27.47 8.69 -16.65
C SER A 25 -26.18 9.36 -16.24
N LEU A 26 -26.28 10.39 -15.40
CA LEU A 26 -25.14 10.87 -14.64
C LEU A 26 -24.62 9.62 -13.90
N VAL A 27 -23.58 9.01 -14.43
CA VAL A 27 -22.77 8.05 -13.69
C VAL A 27 -22.25 8.87 -12.52
N GLN A 28 -22.96 8.82 -11.42
CA GLN A 28 -22.49 9.41 -10.18
C GLN A 28 -21.18 8.68 -9.87
N ALA A 29 -20.07 9.40 -9.91
CA ALA A 29 -18.78 8.83 -9.57
C ALA A 29 -18.89 8.18 -8.19
N ASP A 30 -18.40 6.97 -8.04
CA ASP A 30 -18.32 6.31 -6.75
C ASP A 30 -17.53 7.24 -5.81
N PRO A 31 -18.10 7.65 -4.65
CA PRO A 31 -17.43 8.56 -3.72
C PRO A 31 -16.02 8.08 -3.32
N GLU A 32 -15.82 6.77 -3.23
CA GLU A 32 -14.50 6.17 -2.98
C GLU A 32 -13.52 6.49 -4.12
N ASN A 33 -13.94 6.36 -5.37
CA ASN A 33 -13.10 6.69 -6.54
C ASN A 33 -12.81 8.20 -6.64
N GLN A 34 -13.74 9.05 -6.18
CA GLN A 34 -13.56 10.50 -6.25
C GLN A 34 -12.40 10.96 -5.36
N ILE A 35 -12.28 10.46 -4.13
CA ILE A 35 -11.20 10.86 -3.22
C ILE A 35 -9.81 10.47 -3.74
N TYR A 36 -9.67 9.32 -4.41
CA TYR A 36 -8.41 8.94 -5.05
C TYR A 36 -8.07 9.85 -6.23
N THR A 37 -9.08 10.27 -7.00
CA THR A 37 -8.92 11.23 -8.10
C THR A 37 -8.46 12.58 -7.59
N ASP A 38 -9.08 13.09 -6.50
CA ASP A 38 -8.75 14.38 -5.90
C ASP A 38 -7.32 14.38 -5.32
N ARG A 39 -6.92 13.32 -4.61
CA ARG A 39 -5.55 13.15 -4.12
C ARG A 39 -4.55 13.14 -5.26
N MET A 40 -4.81 12.37 -6.30
CA MET A 40 -3.91 12.28 -7.47
C MET A 40 -3.76 13.64 -8.16
N ALA A 41 -4.85 14.42 -8.27
CA ALA A 41 -4.81 15.76 -8.84
C ALA A 41 -3.92 16.70 -8.01
N LEU A 42 -4.02 16.66 -6.67
CA LEU A 42 -3.17 17.43 -5.76
C LEU A 42 -1.70 17.04 -5.89
N PHE A 43 -1.37 15.75 -5.86
CA PHE A 43 0.02 15.29 -5.99
C PHE A 43 0.64 15.75 -7.31
N LYS A 44 -0.10 15.64 -8.43
CA LYS A 44 0.37 16.10 -9.75
C LYS A 44 0.45 17.62 -9.87
N LYS A 45 -0.44 18.36 -9.20
CA LYS A 45 -0.35 19.83 -9.12
C LYS A 45 0.97 20.24 -8.47
N ILE A 46 1.30 19.66 -7.32
CA ILE A 46 2.54 19.99 -6.59
C ILE A 46 3.79 19.52 -7.35
N GLU A 47 3.77 18.35 -8.00
CA GLU A 47 4.85 17.94 -8.91
C GLU A 47 5.09 18.97 -10.01
N THR A 48 4.02 19.50 -10.63
CA THR A 48 4.13 20.50 -11.71
C THR A 48 4.81 21.79 -11.23
N ILE A 49 4.55 22.21 -10.00
CA ILE A 49 5.09 23.45 -9.41
C ILE A 49 6.53 23.24 -8.93
N THR A 50 6.83 22.07 -8.32
CA THR A 50 8.05 21.87 -7.55
C THR A 50 9.06 20.92 -8.20
N GLN A 51 8.66 20.17 -9.22
CA GLN A 51 9.43 19.11 -9.86
C GLN A 51 9.71 17.90 -8.95
N VAL A 52 9.21 17.86 -7.72
CA VAL A 52 9.26 16.67 -6.86
C VAL A 52 8.25 15.66 -7.41
N PRO A 53 8.66 14.43 -7.77
CA PRO A 53 7.74 13.47 -8.39
C PRO A 53 6.55 13.10 -7.50
N TRP A 54 5.35 13.10 -8.07
CA TRP A 54 4.05 12.91 -7.41
C TRP A 54 3.98 11.64 -6.55
N TYR A 55 4.64 10.58 -6.97
CA TYR A 55 4.58 9.28 -6.30
C TYR A 55 5.28 9.25 -4.94
N TYR A 56 6.17 10.20 -4.63
CA TYR A 56 6.73 10.33 -3.28
C TYR A 56 5.71 10.91 -2.32
N PHE A 57 4.98 11.97 -2.71
CA PHE A 57 3.88 12.51 -1.90
C PHE A 57 2.80 11.46 -1.66
N ALA A 58 2.39 10.76 -2.73
CA ALA A 58 1.41 9.70 -2.64
C ALA A 58 1.86 8.57 -1.69
N ALA A 59 3.15 8.20 -1.72
CA ALA A 59 3.70 7.16 -0.85
C ALA A 59 3.78 7.60 0.61
N MET A 60 4.13 8.85 0.89
CA MET A 60 4.12 9.42 2.24
C MET A 60 2.71 9.52 2.80
N ASP A 61 1.75 10.07 2.03
CA ASP A 61 0.33 10.12 2.40
C ASP A 61 -0.22 8.72 2.70
N ASN A 62 0.08 7.76 1.83
CA ASN A 62 -0.35 6.37 2.01
C ASN A 62 0.27 5.73 3.26
N TYR A 63 1.54 6.00 3.57
CA TYR A 63 2.19 5.50 4.77
C TYR A 63 1.52 6.04 6.04
N GLU A 64 1.31 7.36 6.14
CA GLU A 64 0.64 8.01 7.26
C GLU A 64 -0.76 7.42 7.47
N ARG A 65 -1.55 7.34 6.41
CA ARG A 65 -2.91 6.78 6.40
C ARG A 65 -2.96 5.34 6.91
N ASN A 66 -1.93 4.54 6.63
CA ASN A 66 -1.83 3.16 7.10
C ASN A 66 -1.35 3.04 8.57
N THR A 67 -0.79 4.09 9.15
CA THR A 67 -0.26 4.11 10.52
C THR A 67 -1.14 4.88 11.51
N LEU A 68 -1.96 5.81 11.01
CA LEU A 68 -2.89 6.58 11.82
C LEU A 68 -4.05 5.73 12.37
N PRO A 69 -4.65 6.12 13.52
CA PRO A 69 -5.89 5.55 14.00
C PRO A 69 -7.03 5.76 12.99
N SER A 70 -7.94 4.80 12.88
CA SER A 70 -9.07 4.79 11.92
C SER A 70 -10.04 5.99 12.02
N THR A 71 -9.95 6.80 13.08
CA THR A 71 -10.76 8.02 13.27
C THR A 71 -10.30 9.21 12.41
N GLU A 72 -9.14 9.11 11.76
CA GLU A 72 -8.57 10.17 10.92
C GLU A 72 -8.65 9.87 9.40
N GLU A 73 -9.41 8.86 9.01
CA GLU A 73 -9.50 8.39 7.61
C GLU A 73 -10.10 9.42 6.62
N GLU A 74 -10.80 10.44 7.11
CA GLU A 74 -11.53 11.41 6.26
C GLU A 74 -10.65 12.52 5.68
N LYS A 75 -9.40 12.69 6.13
CA LYS A 75 -8.51 13.72 5.59
C LYS A 75 -8.16 13.44 4.13
N VAL A 76 -8.19 14.48 3.29
CA VAL A 76 -7.75 14.37 1.88
C VAL A 76 -6.26 14.04 1.82
N ILE A 77 -5.42 14.71 2.59
CA ILE A 77 -3.99 14.44 2.76
C ILE A 77 -3.72 14.12 4.23
N SER A 78 -2.98 13.05 4.48
CA SER A 78 -2.68 12.55 5.83
C SER A 78 -1.25 12.83 6.29
N ILE A 79 -0.40 13.42 5.45
CA ILE A 79 0.96 13.84 5.84
C ILE A 79 0.83 14.85 6.99
N GLN A 80 1.60 14.63 8.07
CA GLN A 80 1.57 15.47 9.25
C GLN A 80 2.95 16.04 9.56
N PHE A 81 2.95 17.24 10.15
CA PHE A 81 4.12 17.88 10.70
C PHE A 81 3.91 18.13 12.19
N ASP A 82 5.00 18.14 12.95
CA ASP A 82 4.93 18.63 14.33
C ASP A 82 4.53 20.11 14.35
N GLU A 83 3.67 20.49 15.29
CA GLU A 83 3.18 21.87 15.37
C GLU A 83 4.31 22.89 15.59
N THR A 84 5.33 22.53 16.37
CA THR A 84 6.47 23.42 16.60
C THR A 84 7.37 23.53 15.38
N GLU A 85 7.43 22.47 14.57
CA GLU A 85 8.10 22.50 13.28
C GLU A 85 7.33 23.37 12.28
N TRP A 86 6.00 23.17 12.18
CA TRP A 86 5.16 23.94 11.26
C TRP A 86 5.14 25.42 11.55
N PHE A 87 4.75 25.79 12.78
CA PHE A 87 4.52 27.20 13.17
C PHE A 87 5.75 27.92 13.69
N GLY A 88 6.79 27.19 14.08
CA GLY A 88 8.00 27.72 14.72
C GLY A 88 7.90 27.81 16.24
N LEU A 89 9.03 27.61 16.89
CA LEU A 89 9.16 27.70 18.34
C LEU A 89 8.93 29.15 18.81
N GLY A 90 7.89 29.39 19.56
CA GLY A 90 7.53 30.73 20.05
C GLY A 90 6.32 31.36 19.35
N ASN A 91 5.80 30.80 18.29
CA ASN A 91 4.51 31.18 17.72
C ASN A 91 3.36 30.54 18.53
N ALA A 92 3.21 30.95 19.77
CA ALA A 92 2.24 30.38 20.70
C ALA A 92 0.77 30.57 20.25
N ALA A 93 0.52 31.59 19.42
CA ALA A 93 -0.80 31.84 18.84
C ALA A 93 -1.10 30.94 17.64
N LYS A 94 -0.11 30.17 17.14
CA LYS A 94 -0.20 29.35 15.93
C LYS A 94 -0.74 30.17 14.75
N SER A 95 -0.25 31.41 14.60
CA SER A 95 -0.61 32.25 13.46
C SER A 95 -0.23 31.55 12.17
N THR A 96 -1.17 31.50 11.24
CA THR A 96 -1.00 30.92 9.90
C THR A 96 -0.43 31.90 8.89
N GLU A 97 -0.24 33.17 9.27
CA GLU A 97 0.39 34.17 8.39
C GLU A 97 1.82 33.75 8.05
N GLN A 98 2.13 33.62 6.76
CA GLN A 98 3.41 33.11 6.26
C GLN A 98 4.62 33.87 6.81
N ASP A 99 4.52 35.21 6.96
CA ASP A 99 5.59 36.05 7.49
C ASP A 99 5.83 35.80 8.99
N ILE A 100 4.78 35.54 9.75
CA ILE A 100 4.87 35.22 11.18
C ILE A 100 5.51 33.85 11.37
N ILE A 101 5.06 32.83 10.64
CA ILE A 101 5.68 31.50 10.67
C ILE A 101 7.18 31.60 10.40
N ARG A 102 7.57 32.31 9.34
CA ARG A 102 8.98 32.52 8.98
C ARG A 102 9.75 33.24 10.08
N GLN A 103 9.17 34.27 10.71
CA GLN A 103 9.80 35.01 11.79
C GLN A 103 10.12 34.12 13.00
N PHE A 104 9.28 33.17 13.31
CA PHE A 104 9.47 32.22 14.41
C PHE A 104 10.21 30.93 14.01
N GLY A 105 10.75 30.89 12.78
CA GLY A 105 11.54 29.75 12.28
C GLY A 105 10.73 28.51 11.94
N GLY A 106 9.42 28.66 11.72
CA GLY A 106 8.55 27.58 11.23
C GLY A 106 8.77 27.30 9.74
N ILE A 107 8.45 26.08 9.33
CA ILE A 107 8.64 25.61 7.95
C ILE A 107 7.36 25.68 7.11
N GLY A 108 6.19 25.88 7.72
CA GLY A 108 4.89 25.92 7.04
C GLY A 108 4.91 26.91 5.87
N LYS A 109 4.35 26.49 4.72
CA LYS A 109 4.31 27.25 3.46
C LYS A 109 2.88 27.36 2.96
N ASP A 110 2.55 28.55 2.43
CA ASP A 110 1.36 28.81 1.66
C ASP A 110 1.51 28.16 0.27
N GLY A 111 0.71 27.16 -0.01
CA GLY A 111 0.73 26.37 -1.26
C GLY A 111 -0.38 26.74 -2.23
N ASN A 112 -1.39 27.50 -1.77
CA ASN A 112 -2.57 27.87 -2.54
C ASN A 112 -2.67 29.39 -2.85
N ASP A 113 -1.68 30.19 -2.40
CA ASP A 113 -1.58 31.66 -2.59
C ASP A 113 -2.68 32.47 -1.85
N ASP A 114 -3.18 31.98 -0.71
CA ASP A 114 -4.15 32.70 0.12
C ASP A 114 -3.52 33.56 1.26
N ASN A 115 -2.19 33.58 1.32
CA ASN A 115 -1.34 34.22 2.34
C ASN A 115 -1.40 33.56 3.74
N GLN A 116 -1.95 32.37 3.83
CA GLN A 116 -1.94 31.56 5.03
C GLN A 116 -1.12 30.30 4.78
N ALA A 117 -0.52 29.74 5.81
CA ALA A 117 0.04 28.39 5.77
C ALA A 117 -0.70 27.54 6.82
N ASP A 118 -1.83 26.97 6.42
CA ASP A 118 -2.68 26.15 7.29
C ASP A 118 -2.20 24.70 7.31
N SER A 119 -1.84 24.20 8.48
CA SER A 119 -1.43 22.80 8.66
C SER A 119 -2.54 21.76 8.41
N ASN A 120 -3.76 22.19 8.09
CA ASN A 120 -4.87 21.34 7.67
C ASN A 120 -5.24 21.52 6.19
N ASP A 121 -4.67 22.51 5.50
CA ASP A 121 -4.89 22.66 4.06
C ASP A 121 -4.03 21.65 3.28
N PRO A 122 -4.63 20.84 2.38
CA PRO A 122 -3.92 19.83 1.60
C PRO A 122 -2.81 20.38 0.71
N GLU A 123 -2.99 21.58 0.13
CA GLU A 123 -1.99 22.19 -0.77
C GLU A 123 -0.80 22.74 0.02
N ASP A 124 -1.07 23.35 1.17
CA ASP A 124 -0.03 23.88 2.07
C ASP A 124 0.83 22.76 2.65
N ILE A 125 0.19 21.66 3.08
CA ILE A 125 0.87 20.46 3.56
C ILE A 125 1.81 19.93 2.49
N LEU A 126 1.31 19.69 1.28
CA LEU A 126 2.10 19.13 0.19
C LEU A 126 3.19 20.08 -0.29
N TYR A 127 2.92 21.38 -0.36
CA TYR A 127 3.91 22.38 -0.75
C TYR A 127 4.99 22.55 0.30
N THR A 128 4.65 22.48 1.58
CA THR A 128 5.62 22.46 2.69
C THR A 128 6.52 21.23 2.60
N MET A 129 5.95 20.04 2.39
CA MET A 129 6.72 18.80 2.21
C MET A 129 7.62 18.87 0.96
N ALA A 130 7.13 19.45 -0.13
CA ALA A 130 7.94 19.64 -1.33
C ALA A 130 9.16 20.54 -1.06
N ASN A 131 8.98 21.65 -0.34
CA ASN A 131 10.08 22.55 0.04
C ASN A 131 11.06 21.87 1.00
N HIS A 132 10.56 21.02 1.92
CA HIS A 132 11.43 20.20 2.76
C HIS A 132 12.31 19.29 1.90
N ILE A 133 11.74 18.53 0.95
CA ILE A 133 12.50 17.66 0.04
C ILE A 133 13.50 18.47 -0.79
N LEU A 134 13.07 19.60 -1.39
CA LEU A 134 13.92 20.44 -2.22
C LEU A 134 15.13 21.00 -1.48
N SER A 135 15.04 21.17 -0.16
CA SER A 135 16.16 21.66 0.66
C SER A 135 17.33 20.65 0.71
N TYR A 136 17.07 19.37 0.40
CA TYR A 136 18.08 18.29 0.30
C TYR A 136 18.48 18.02 -1.16
N GLY A 137 17.56 18.10 -2.10
CA GLY A 137 17.76 17.87 -3.53
C GLY A 137 16.70 16.95 -4.15
N LEU A 138 16.87 16.67 -5.46
CA LEU A 138 15.91 15.87 -6.24
C LEU A 138 16.42 14.47 -6.63
N GLN A 139 17.67 14.13 -6.28
CA GLN A 139 18.16 12.78 -6.52
C GLN A 139 17.50 11.79 -5.55
N GLU A 140 17.38 10.52 -5.93
CA GLU A 140 16.73 9.51 -5.09
C GLU A 140 17.32 9.45 -3.67
N ASP A 141 18.64 9.60 -3.54
CA ASP A 141 19.29 9.58 -2.22
C ASP A 141 19.03 10.85 -1.40
N ASP A 142 18.90 12.01 -2.05
CA ASP A 142 18.52 13.26 -1.38
C ASP A 142 17.11 13.17 -0.83
N ILE A 143 16.18 12.61 -1.63
CA ILE A 143 14.79 12.39 -1.21
C ILE A 143 14.71 11.38 -0.05
N LYS A 144 15.51 10.31 -0.06
CA LYS A 144 15.63 9.39 1.07
C LYS A 144 16.07 10.09 2.35
N ILE A 145 17.06 10.99 2.24
CA ILE A 145 17.55 11.77 3.38
C ILE A 145 16.42 12.69 3.89
N ALA A 146 15.72 13.40 3.00
CA ALA A 146 14.61 14.27 3.38
C ALA A 146 13.49 13.49 4.11
N ILE A 147 13.11 12.31 3.59
CA ILE A 147 12.12 11.43 4.22
C ILE A 147 12.63 10.95 5.58
N TRP A 148 13.92 10.57 5.67
CA TRP A 148 14.48 10.15 6.96
C TRP A 148 14.50 11.29 7.98
N GLU A 149 14.84 12.50 7.55
CA GLU A 149 14.84 13.70 8.41
C GLU A 149 13.44 14.02 8.94
N HIS A 150 12.39 13.70 8.20
CA HIS A 150 11.01 13.90 8.67
C HIS A 150 10.56 12.77 9.62
N TYR A 151 10.78 11.50 9.25
CA TYR A 151 10.25 10.34 10.00
C TYR A 151 11.20 9.75 11.03
N LYS A 152 12.50 9.99 10.94
CA LYS A 152 13.57 9.47 11.84
C LYS A 152 13.55 7.95 12.04
N ARG A 153 13.11 7.18 11.03
CA ARG A 153 12.96 5.73 11.13
C ARG A 153 13.26 5.03 9.79
N ASP A 154 14.28 4.16 9.78
CA ASP A 154 14.77 3.50 8.55
C ASP A 154 13.69 2.64 7.87
N LEU A 155 12.89 1.88 8.63
CA LEU A 155 11.83 1.05 8.06
C LEU A 155 10.73 1.90 7.41
N THR A 156 10.43 3.07 7.95
CA THR A 156 9.51 4.04 7.35
C THR A 156 10.01 4.51 6.00
N VAL A 157 11.27 4.92 5.92
CA VAL A 157 11.91 5.33 4.66
C VAL A 157 11.85 4.21 3.63
N GLN A 158 12.25 3.00 4.02
CA GLN A 158 12.20 1.83 3.12
C GLN A 158 10.78 1.57 2.62
N THR A 159 9.78 1.62 3.50
CA THR A 159 8.37 1.39 3.14
C THR A 159 7.85 2.46 2.18
N ILE A 160 8.12 3.75 2.46
CA ILE A 160 7.73 4.86 1.58
C ILE A 160 8.41 4.73 0.22
N MET A 161 9.72 4.48 0.16
CA MET A 161 10.45 4.32 -1.09
C MET A 161 9.95 3.13 -1.91
N ASN A 162 9.60 2.01 -1.26
CA ASN A 162 9.02 0.85 -1.93
C ASN A 162 7.62 1.16 -2.47
N THR A 163 6.77 1.83 -1.69
CA THR A 163 5.43 2.26 -2.13
C THR A 163 5.52 3.24 -3.31
N ALA A 164 6.47 4.18 -3.27
CA ALA A 164 6.72 5.12 -4.37
C ALA A 164 7.07 4.38 -5.68
N LYS A 165 7.91 3.33 -5.62
CA LYS A 165 8.22 2.47 -6.78
C LYS A 165 6.99 1.76 -7.34
N VAL A 166 6.09 1.30 -6.46
CA VAL A 166 4.82 0.68 -6.89
C VAL A 166 3.95 1.70 -7.59
N PHE A 167 3.71 2.86 -6.99
CA PHE A 167 2.89 3.92 -7.59
C PHE A 167 3.48 4.46 -8.89
N GLN A 168 4.80 4.63 -8.97
CA GLN A 168 5.49 5.00 -10.19
C GLN A 168 5.26 3.99 -11.32
N LYS A 169 5.39 2.67 -11.00
CA LYS A 169 5.24 1.59 -12.00
C LYS A 169 3.82 1.51 -12.56
N PHE A 170 2.81 1.65 -11.71
CA PHE A 170 1.40 1.47 -12.11
C PHE A 170 0.71 2.79 -12.49
N GLY A 171 1.27 3.94 -12.14
CA GLY A 171 0.69 5.26 -12.43
C GLY A 171 -0.61 5.54 -11.67
N ASP A 172 -0.90 4.77 -10.62
CA ASP A 172 -2.14 4.81 -9.85
C ASP A 172 -1.86 4.59 -8.35
N ILE A 173 -2.70 5.15 -7.49
CA ILE A 173 -2.69 4.98 -6.04
C ILE A 173 -3.82 4.06 -5.54
N HIS A 174 -4.82 3.77 -6.38
CA HIS A 174 -5.97 2.91 -6.05
C HIS A 174 -5.74 1.47 -6.51
N LEU A 175 -4.76 0.78 -5.91
CA LEU A 175 -4.35 -0.57 -6.24
C LEU A 175 -4.94 -1.59 -5.25
N THR A 176 -6.18 -2.02 -5.48
CA THR A 176 -6.95 -2.85 -4.53
C THR A 176 -6.97 -4.34 -4.83
N ASP A 177 -6.47 -4.78 -5.99
CA ASP A 177 -6.48 -6.18 -6.38
C ASP A 177 -5.68 -7.06 -5.42
N ARG A 178 -6.12 -8.32 -5.28
CA ARG A 178 -5.48 -9.35 -4.46
C ARG A 178 -5.52 -10.68 -5.18
N ALA A 179 -4.54 -11.53 -4.90
CA ALA A 179 -4.52 -12.92 -5.37
C ALA A 179 -4.35 -13.90 -4.21
N PHE A 180 -4.76 -15.13 -4.41
CA PHE A 180 -4.44 -16.22 -3.49
C PHE A 180 -2.97 -16.64 -3.67
N PRO A 181 -2.22 -16.96 -2.59
CA PRO A 181 -0.79 -17.20 -2.68
C PRO A 181 -0.39 -18.47 -3.46
N LEU A 182 -1.34 -19.33 -3.79
CA LEU A 182 -1.13 -20.46 -4.70
C LEU A 182 -2.04 -20.35 -5.93
N ASP A 183 -1.68 -21.03 -7.01
CA ASP A 183 -2.58 -21.15 -8.15
C ASP A 183 -3.78 -22.06 -7.79
N THR A 184 -4.99 -21.50 -7.86
CA THR A 184 -6.24 -22.17 -7.48
C THR A 184 -6.65 -23.30 -8.44
N ASN A 185 -5.95 -23.47 -9.57
CA ASN A 185 -6.12 -24.61 -10.46
C ASN A 185 -5.48 -25.90 -9.93
N TYR A 186 -4.64 -25.81 -8.88
CA TYR A 186 -4.02 -26.95 -8.22
C TYR A 186 -4.79 -27.33 -6.96
N ASN A 187 -4.64 -28.61 -6.56
CA ASN A 187 -5.20 -29.07 -5.30
C ASN A 187 -4.39 -28.51 -4.12
N TYR A 188 -5.07 -27.90 -3.19
CA TYR A 188 -4.50 -27.42 -1.94
C TYR A 188 -5.49 -27.59 -0.79
N SER A 189 -4.96 -27.59 0.43
CA SER A 189 -5.76 -27.58 1.65
C SER A 189 -5.08 -26.71 2.72
N TYR A 190 -5.87 -26.04 3.54
CA TYR A 190 -5.36 -25.30 4.68
C TYR A 190 -6.41 -25.25 5.79
N ARG A 191 -5.90 -25.03 6.99
CA ARG A 191 -6.67 -24.61 8.16
C ARG A 191 -5.88 -23.51 8.85
N SER A 192 -6.52 -22.76 9.73
CA SER A 192 -5.75 -21.83 10.57
C SER A 192 -4.80 -22.62 11.47
N THR A 193 -3.50 -22.44 11.25
CA THR A 193 -2.44 -23.05 12.05
C THR A 193 -1.69 -21.99 12.87
N TRP A 194 -2.17 -20.76 12.86
CA TRP A 194 -1.64 -19.67 13.65
C TRP A 194 -1.76 -19.99 15.15
N GLY A 195 -0.69 -19.79 15.91
CA GLY A 195 -0.64 -20.09 17.33
C GLY A 195 -0.31 -21.55 17.67
N ASP A 196 -0.27 -22.46 16.69
CA ASP A 196 0.15 -23.84 16.91
C ASP A 196 1.59 -23.86 17.50
N ARG A 197 1.85 -24.76 18.44
CA ARG A 197 3.19 -24.90 19.05
C ARG A 197 4.15 -25.53 18.05
N ARG A 198 5.36 -24.99 17.97
CA ARG A 198 6.49 -25.52 17.19
C ARG A 198 7.66 -25.81 18.10
N GLY A 199 8.28 -26.99 17.94
CA GLY A 199 9.35 -27.47 18.83
C GLY A 199 10.76 -27.47 18.23
N PHE A 200 10.91 -27.35 16.89
CA PHE A 200 12.23 -27.33 16.25
C PHE A 200 12.99 -26.05 16.60
N GLY A 201 14.18 -26.19 17.19
CA GLY A 201 15.01 -25.05 17.57
C GLY A 201 14.56 -24.32 18.85
N GLY A 202 13.66 -24.92 19.63
CA GLY A 202 13.07 -24.35 20.85
C GLY A 202 11.55 -24.15 20.70
N LEU A 203 10.89 -23.93 21.85
CA LEU A 203 9.44 -23.70 21.86
C LEU A 203 9.14 -22.31 21.28
N ARG A 204 8.31 -22.27 20.22
CA ARG A 204 7.84 -21.05 19.57
C ARG A 204 6.41 -21.18 19.09
N ILE A 205 5.77 -20.06 18.84
CA ILE A 205 4.44 -19.99 18.25
C ILE A 205 4.57 -20.04 16.72
N HIS A 206 3.63 -20.66 16.06
CA HIS A 206 3.48 -20.64 14.59
C HIS A 206 2.83 -19.32 14.17
N GLU A 207 3.57 -18.47 13.46
CA GLU A 207 3.16 -17.11 13.08
C GLU A 207 2.78 -17.06 11.61
N GLY A 208 1.80 -17.89 11.21
CA GLY A 208 1.34 -17.95 9.83
C GLY A 208 0.31 -19.04 9.61
N THR A 209 -0.03 -19.25 8.35
CA THR A 209 -0.90 -20.31 7.89
C THR A 209 -0.13 -21.24 6.97
N ASP A 210 -0.16 -22.56 7.25
CA ASP A 210 0.41 -23.57 6.37
C ASP A 210 -0.63 -23.97 5.33
N ILE A 211 -0.29 -23.79 4.04
CA ILE A 211 -1.14 -24.14 2.90
C ILE A 211 -0.50 -25.36 2.23
N PHE A 212 -1.07 -26.53 2.46
CA PHE A 212 -0.58 -27.79 1.92
C PHE A 212 -0.92 -27.92 0.45
N ALA A 213 0.07 -28.19 -0.37
CA ALA A 213 -0.06 -28.43 -1.81
C ALA A 213 1.07 -29.35 -2.28
N SER A 214 0.98 -29.90 -3.49
CA SER A 214 2.03 -30.71 -4.08
C SER A 214 3.30 -29.91 -4.29
N TYR A 215 4.44 -30.59 -4.20
CA TYR A 215 5.74 -30.02 -4.52
C TYR A 215 5.74 -29.45 -5.94
N GLY A 216 6.28 -28.22 -6.12
CA GLY A 216 6.35 -27.56 -7.42
C GLY A 216 5.11 -26.75 -7.80
N VAL A 217 4.03 -26.73 -7.00
CA VAL A 217 2.86 -25.84 -7.25
C VAL A 217 3.31 -24.39 -7.21
N PRO A 218 2.94 -23.56 -8.22
CA PRO A 218 3.34 -22.16 -8.26
C PRO A 218 2.90 -21.36 -7.03
N VAL A 219 3.83 -20.61 -6.44
CA VAL A 219 3.60 -19.62 -5.38
C VAL A 219 3.52 -18.25 -6.02
N ARG A 220 2.49 -17.48 -5.67
CA ARG A 220 2.19 -16.19 -6.29
C ARG A 220 2.18 -15.06 -5.27
N SER A 221 2.52 -13.85 -5.73
CA SER A 221 2.29 -12.64 -4.94
C SER A 221 0.80 -12.45 -4.65
N THR A 222 0.46 -12.12 -3.41
CA THR A 222 -0.91 -11.84 -2.99
C THR A 222 -1.31 -10.39 -3.22
N THR A 223 -0.34 -9.52 -3.51
CA THR A 223 -0.50 -8.06 -3.39
C THR A 223 0.42 -7.31 -4.35
N TYR A 224 0.14 -6.01 -4.51
CA TYR A 224 1.11 -5.04 -5.05
C TYR A 224 2.15 -4.73 -3.98
N GLY A 225 3.42 -4.82 -4.34
CA GLY A 225 4.50 -4.56 -3.38
C GLY A 225 5.88 -4.66 -3.99
N VAL A 226 6.88 -4.64 -3.13
CA VAL A 226 8.30 -4.78 -3.51
C VAL A 226 8.90 -5.96 -2.79
N VAL A 227 9.67 -6.78 -3.50
CA VAL A 227 10.45 -7.87 -2.92
C VAL A 227 11.57 -7.28 -2.06
N GLU A 228 11.45 -7.36 -0.74
CA GLU A 228 12.46 -6.85 0.20
C GLU A 228 13.56 -7.86 0.50
N MET A 229 13.22 -9.14 0.42
CA MET A 229 14.17 -10.18 0.82
C MET A 229 13.90 -11.48 0.07
N MET A 230 14.97 -12.16 -0.30
CA MET A 230 15.00 -13.51 -0.84
C MET A 230 16.18 -14.27 -0.25
N GLY A 231 16.02 -15.55 0.03
CA GLY A 231 17.15 -16.36 0.47
C GLY A 231 16.78 -17.48 1.43
N TRP A 232 17.81 -18.11 1.97
CA TRP A 232 17.69 -19.22 2.89
C TRP A 232 17.57 -18.76 4.35
N ASN A 233 16.70 -19.44 5.10
CA ASN A 233 16.60 -19.30 6.54
C ASN A 233 16.61 -20.69 7.20
N LEU A 234 17.24 -20.81 8.36
CA LEU A 234 17.37 -22.09 9.10
C LEU A 234 16.03 -22.79 9.32
N TYR A 235 14.97 -22.00 9.62
CA TYR A 235 13.61 -22.50 9.89
C TYR A 235 12.78 -22.54 8.62
N GLY A 236 12.71 -21.45 7.88
CA GLY A 236 11.82 -21.26 6.73
C GLY A 236 12.34 -21.83 5.40
N GLY A 237 13.59 -22.30 5.35
CA GLY A 237 14.20 -22.75 4.08
C GLY A 237 14.33 -21.61 3.06
N TRP A 238 14.04 -21.88 1.78
CA TRP A 238 13.92 -20.86 0.75
C TRP A 238 12.67 -20.01 1.01
N ARG A 239 12.87 -18.70 1.09
CA ARG A 239 11.83 -17.74 1.47
C ARG A 239 11.91 -16.42 0.72
N ILE A 240 10.75 -15.78 0.52
CA ILE A 240 10.62 -14.44 -0.03
C ILE A 240 9.82 -13.58 0.95
N GLY A 241 10.20 -12.32 1.09
CA GLY A 241 9.47 -11.28 1.80
C GLY A 241 9.09 -10.14 0.88
N ILE A 242 7.81 -9.75 0.88
CA ILE A 242 7.26 -8.66 0.08
C ILE A 242 6.64 -7.63 1.01
N ARG A 243 7.05 -6.36 0.91
CA ARG A 243 6.37 -5.23 1.55
C ARG A 243 5.33 -4.68 0.60
N ASP A 244 4.07 -4.64 1.06
CA ASP A 244 2.97 -4.10 0.26
C ASP A 244 2.71 -2.61 0.53
N ILE A 245 1.80 -2.03 -0.25
CA ILE A 245 1.38 -0.63 -0.12
C ILE A 245 0.51 -0.36 1.12
N TYR A 246 0.16 -1.39 1.92
CA TYR A 246 -0.61 -1.27 3.16
C TYR A 246 0.26 -1.43 4.41
N ASN A 247 1.58 -1.24 4.28
CA ASN A 247 2.58 -1.45 5.33
C ASN A 247 2.61 -2.89 5.86
N ILE A 248 2.16 -3.88 5.07
CA ILE A 248 2.16 -5.29 5.44
C ILE A 248 3.34 -5.98 4.78
N TYR A 249 4.12 -6.71 5.59
CA TYR A 249 5.15 -7.59 5.10
C TYR A 249 4.59 -9.00 4.95
N HIS A 250 4.58 -9.50 3.73
CA HIS A 250 4.12 -10.84 3.36
C HIS A 250 5.31 -11.79 3.29
N TYR A 251 5.26 -12.85 4.06
CA TYR A 251 6.33 -13.84 4.20
C TYR A 251 5.91 -15.17 3.59
N TYR A 252 6.66 -15.63 2.61
CA TYR A 252 6.46 -16.90 1.90
C TYR A 252 7.65 -17.80 2.18
N ALA A 253 7.45 -18.99 2.76
CA ALA A 253 8.54 -19.86 3.16
C ALA A 253 8.29 -21.34 2.82
N HIS A 254 9.29 -22.18 3.03
CA HIS A 254 9.37 -23.58 2.66
C HIS A 254 9.34 -23.84 1.14
N MET A 255 9.67 -22.83 0.34
CA MET A 255 9.67 -22.91 -1.12
C MET A 255 10.71 -23.91 -1.61
N SER A 256 10.51 -24.48 -2.82
CA SER A 256 11.50 -25.32 -3.48
C SER A 256 12.60 -24.51 -4.17
N GLY A 257 12.30 -23.27 -4.53
CA GLY A 257 13.16 -22.33 -5.22
C GLY A 257 12.35 -21.11 -5.63
N PHE A 258 13.04 -20.16 -6.26
CA PHE A 258 12.49 -18.93 -6.77
C PHE A 258 12.28 -18.99 -8.28
N ASP A 259 11.37 -18.18 -8.80
CA ASP A 259 11.29 -17.90 -10.23
C ASP A 259 12.54 -17.16 -10.68
N GLU A 260 13.00 -17.44 -11.90
CA GLU A 260 14.28 -16.89 -12.42
C GLU A 260 14.23 -15.37 -12.64
N GLU A 261 13.03 -14.82 -12.84
CA GLU A 261 12.83 -13.40 -13.09
C GLU A 261 12.72 -12.58 -11.80
N ILE A 262 12.47 -13.23 -10.65
CA ILE A 262 12.25 -12.53 -9.37
C ILE A 262 13.57 -12.17 -8.70
N LYS A 263 13.67 -10.92 -8.25
CA LYS A 263 14.86 -10.38 -7.54
C LYS A 263 14.48 -9.36 -6.46
N VAL A 264 15.36 -9.18 -5.51
CA VAL A 264 15.21 -8.13 -4.48
C VAL A 264 15.13 -6.75 -5.14
N GLY A 265 14.23 -5.91 -4.65
CA GLY A 265 13.93 -4.58 -5.20
C GLY A 265 12.91 -4.57 -6.34
N GLN A 266 12.48 -5.75 -6.82
CA GLN A 266 11.48 -5.83 -7.89
C GLN A 266 10.08 -5.51 -7.38
N VAL A 267 9.36 -4.69 -8.16
CA VAL A 267 7.92 -4.45 -7.96
C VAL A 267 7.12 -5.61 -8.53
N VAL A 268 6.24 -6.18 -7.70
CA VAL A 268 5.32 -7.28 -8.05
C VAL A 268 3.88 -6.83 -7.92
N GLN A 269 2.98 -7.55 -8.62
CA GLN A 269 1.53 -7.38 -8.55
C GLN A 269 0.85 -8.70 -8.14
N PRO A 270 -0.42 -8.66 -7.75
CA PRO A 270 -1.18 -9.87 -7.44
C PRO A 270 -1.15 -10.88 -8.59
N GLY A 271 -0.76 -12.12 -8.28
CA GLY A 271 -0.68 -13.21 -9.26
C GLY A 271 0.69 -13.45 -9.88
N ASP A 272 1.66 -12.53 -9.74
CA ASP A 272 3.03 -12.74 -10.22
C ASP A 272 3.64 -13.97 -9.56
N ILE A 273 4.27 -14.84 -10.34
CA ILE A 273 4.90 -16.08 -9.83
C ILE A 273 6.17 -15.71 -9.10
N LEU A 274 6.29 -16.15 -7.85
CA LEU A 274 7.45 -15.92 -6.98
C LEU A 274 8.42 -17.13 -6.95
N GLY A 275 7.91 -18.29 -7.29
CA GLY A 275 8.59 -19.57 -7.22
C GLY A 275 7.61 -20.72 -7.02
N SER A 276 7.97 -21.77 -6.28
CA SER A 276 7.10 -22.93 -6.12
C SER A 276 7.14 -23.52 -4.71
N VAL A 277 6.05 -24.22 -4.35
CA VAL A 277 5.91 -24.96 -3.09
C VAL A 277 7.00 -26.01 -2.97
N GLY A 278 7.59 -26.07 -1.79
CA GLY A 278 8.60 -27.07 -1.43
C GLY A 278 8.37 -27.64 -0.04
N SER A 279 9.46 -28.13 0.52
CA SER A 279 9.51 -28.74 1.86
C SER A 279 10.87 -28.40 2.49
N THR A 280 11.41 -27.21 2.17
CA THR A 280 12.74 -26.77 2.57
C THR A 280 12.74 -26.11 3.95
N GLY A 281 13.88 -26.20 4.66
CA GLY A 281 14.06 -25.62 5.99
C GLY A 281 14.35 -26.64 7.07
N TYR A 282 14.35 -26.18 8.32
CA TYR A 282 14.70 -26.93 9.52
C TYR A 282 16.12 -27.53 9.46
N GLY A 283 17.06 -26.71 8.91
CA GLY A 283 18.47 -27.09 8.80
C GLY A 283 19.28 -26.15 7.92
N PRO A 284 20.56 -26.46 7.70
CA PRO A 284 21.43 -25.68 6.82
C PRO A 284 20.91 -25.67 5.38
N PRO A 285 21.45 -24.78 4.50
CA PRO A 285 21.07 -24.68 3.10
C PRO A 285 21.04 -26.05 2.40
N GLY A 286 19.95 -26.30 1.64
CA GLY A 286 19.70 -27.59 0.98
C GLY A 286 18.85 -28.58 1.79
N THR A 287 18.60 -28.35 3.07
CA THR A 287 17.73 -29.24 3.87
C THR A 287 16.29 -29.20 3.35
N SER A 288 15.74 -30.39 3.03
CA SER A 288 14.37 -30.56 2.54
C SER A 288 13.80 -31.91 2.98
N GLY A 289 12.46 -32.09 2.89
CA GLY A 289 11.80 -33.36 3.11
C GLY A 289 11.56 -33.75 4.57
N LYS A 290 11.80 -32.86 5.54
CA LYS A 290 11.52 -33.13 6.96
C LYS A 290 10.05 -33.04 7.34
N PHE A 291 9.21 -32.54 6.46
CA PHE A 291 7.76 -32.37 6.60
C PHE A 291 7.09 -32.40 5.22
N PRO A 292 5.76 -32.66 5.16
CA PRO A 292 5.03 -32.62 3.89
C PRO A 292 5.15 -31.28 3.17
N PRO A 293 5.14 -31.24 1.82
CA PRO A 293 5.20 -29.99 1.06
C PRO A 293 4.04 -29.06 1.43
N HIS A 294 4.36 -27.81 1.69
CA HIS A 294 3.41 -26.74 1.96
C HIS A 294 4.06 -25.37 1.77
N LEU A 295 3.25 -24.37 1.54
CA LEU A 295 3.63 -22.96 1.67
C LEU A 295 3.33 -22.52 3.10
N HIS A 296 4.32 -22.03 3.83
CA HIS A 296 4.10 -21.25 5.03
C HIS A 296 3.91 -19.80 4.62
N TYR A 297 2.74 -19.22 4.94
CA TYR A 297 2.40 -17.84 4.62
C TYR A 297 2.12 -17.04 5.88
N GLY A 298 2.96 -16.01 6.11
CA GLY A 298 2.86 -15.09 7.26
C GLY A 298 2.60 -13.66 6.81
N MET A 299 1.99 -12.85 7.69
CA MET A 299 1.74 -11.42 7.46
C MET A 299 2.11 -10.63 8.72
N TYR A 300 2.81 -9.51 8.53
CA TYR A 300 3.30 -8.66 9.62
C TYR A 300 3.00 -7.20 9.27
N LYS A 301 2.17 -6.54 10.09
CA LYS A 301 1.80 -5.12 9.92
C LYS A 301 2.78 -4.23 10.65
N ASP A 302 3.28 -3.22 9.98
CA ASP A 302 3.98 -2.10 10.61
C ASP A 302 2.99 -0.95 10.86
N ASN A 303 2.93 -0.45 12.10
CA ASN A 303 2.09 0.67 12.51
C ASN A 303 2.86 1.97 12.74
N GLY A 304 4.08 2.07 12.21
CA GLY A 304 4.94 3.24 12.39
C GLY A 304 5.86 3.18 13.63
N THR A 305 5.56 2.34 14.62
CA THR A 305 6.38 2.17 15.83
C THR A 305 6.87 0.76 16.01
N VAL A 306 5.99 -0.23 15.87
CA VAL A 306 6.30 -1.65 16.05
C VAL A 306 5.71 -2.48 14.89
N ASN A 307 6.39 -3.59 14.59
CA ASN A 307 5.82 -4.64 13.74
C ASN A 307 5.01 -5.61 14.62
N PHE A 308 3.82 -5.96 14.21
CA PHE A 308 3.01 -6.98 14.86
C PHE A 308 2.48 -7.99 13.84
N HIS A 309 2.24 -9.22 14.32
CA HIS A 309 1.76 -10.30 13.49
C HIS A 309 0.27 -10.12 13.18
N LEU A 310 -0.10 -10.34 11.91
CA LEU A 310 -1.49 -10.50 11.51
C LEU A 310 -1.78 -12.00 11.37
N ILE A 311 -2.96 -12.40 11.76
CA ILE A 311 -3.45 -13.74 11.46
C ILE A 311 -3.93 -13.74 10.00
N PRO A 312 -3.28 -14.47 9.08
CA PRO A 312 -3.78 -14.59 7.72
C PRO A 312 -5.07 -15.39 7.72
N ILE A 313 -6.21 -14.72 7.83
CA ILE A 313 -7.51 -15.36 7.61
C ILE A 313 -7.78 -15.33 6.12
N LEU A 314 -7.44 -16.41 5.45
CA LEU A 314 -7.76 -16.61 4.05
C LEU A 314 -9.24 -17.00 3.97
N LEU A 315 -10.12 -16.03 3.80
CA LEU A 315 -11.55 -16.27 3.63
C LEU A 315 -11.84 -16.59 2.18
N PHE A 316 -12.15 -17.86 1.91
CA PHE A 316 -12.75 -18.27 0.65
C PHE A 316 -14.27 -18.22 0.75
N ARG A 317 -14.90 -17.64 -0.26
CA ARG A 317 -16.30 -17.82 -0.52
C ARG A 317 -16.43 -18.83 -1.68
N ASN A 318 -17.00 -19.98 -1.40
CA ASN A 318 -17.35 -20.97 -2.41
C ASN A 318 -18.34 -20.37 -3.42
N GLY A 319 -18.01 -20.49 -4.72
CA GLY A 319 -18.95 -20.22 -5.81
C GLY A 319 -18.46 -19.19 -6.83
N ASN A 320 -18.21 -19.62 -8.03
CA ASN A 320 -18.10 -18.95 -9.33
C ASN A 320 -17.94 -17.41 -9.32
N GLY A 321 -16.71 -16.94 -9.40
CA GLY A 321 -16.39 -15.55 -9.69
C GLY A 321 -15.36 -14.97 -8.73
N TRP A 322 -14.35 -14.34 -9.28
CA TRP A 322 -13.38 -13.49 -8.59
C TRP A 322 -14.13 -12.36 -7.87
N ARG A 323 -14.38 -12.51 -6.58
CA ARG A 323 -14.90 -11.43 -5.74
C ARG A 323 -13.94 -11.22 -4.58
N LYS A 324 -13.59 -9.95 -4.37
CA LYS A 324 -12.79 -9.36 -3.28
C LYS A 324 -12.37 -10.33 -2.19
N ILE A 325 -11.08 -10.66 -2.13
CA ILE A 325 -10.50 -11.34 -0.98
C ILE A 325 -10.59 -10.34 0.17
N THR A 326 -11.56 -10.51 1.04
CA THR A 326 -11.64 -9.70 2.26
C THR A 326 -10.70 -10.32 3.28
N ILE A 327 -9.53 -9.72 3.48
CA ILE A 327 -8.65 -10.05 4.61
C ILE A 327 -9.28 -9.40 5.83
N LYS A 328 -9.98 -10.18 6.66
CA LYS A 328 -10.40 -9.69 7.99
C LYS A 328 -9.20 -9.75 8.92
N PHE A 329 -8.75 -8.59 9.35
CA PHE A 329 -7.70 -8.47 10.36
C PHE A 329 -8.30 -8.78 11.74
N VAL A 330 -7.79 -9.79 12.41
CA VAL A 330 -8.00 -9.98 13.85
C VAL A 330 -6.70 -9.55 14.52
N LEU A 331 -6.74 -8.44 15.21
CA LEU A 331 -5.63 -7.96 16.05
C LEU A 331 -5.39 -8.98 17.16
N ALA A 332 -4.30 -9.73 17.10
CA ALA A 332 -3.75 -10.43 18.24
C ALA A 332 -2.76 -9.48 18.93
N ILE A 333 -3.25 -8.70 19.88
CA ILE A 333 -2.38 -7.91 20.76
C ILE A 333 -1.68 -8.89 21.71
N TRP A 334 -0.43 -9.24 21.40
CA TRP A 334 0.50 -9.78 22.39
C TRP A 334 1.66 -8.79 22.50
N CYS A 335 1.71 -8.09 23.64
CA CYS A 335 2.93 -7.42 24.09
C CYS A 335 4.05 -8.47 24.19
N VAL A 336 5.01 -8.43 23.27
CA VAL A 336 6.31 -9.05 23.51
C VAL A 336 7.12 -8.05 24.31
N SER A 337 6.98 -8.12 25.64
CA SER A 337 7.99 -7.56 26.54
C SER A 337 9.18 -8.52 26.53
N HIS A 338 10.31 -8.03 26.03
CA HIS A 338 11.69 -8.42 26.31
C HIS A 338 12.05 -9.93 26.35
N PHE A 339 12.81 -10.35 25.36
CA PHE A 339 14.16 -10.92 25.64
C PHE A 339 15.01 -10.78 24.37
#